data_04d075a1025c9e695b0f1e3253f6422b
#
_entry.id   04d075a1025c9e695b0f1e3253f6422b
#
_cell.length_a   1.000
_cell.length_b   1.000
_cell.length_c   1.000
_cell.angle_alpha   90.00
_cell.angle_beta   90.00
_cell.angle_gamma   90.00
#
_symmetry.space_group_name_H-M   'P 1'
#
loop_
_entity.id
_entity.type
_entity.pdbx_description
1 polymer ?
#
loop_
_entity_poly.entity_id
_entity_poly.type
_entity_poly.pdbx_seq_one_letter_code
_entity_poly.pdbx_strand_id
1 'polypeptide(L)'
;MRGRRFRDSLREAVRVVRVGERRVPGRRSGLSAGRTLKTMHTVRTIRPDEFRGFLDRTDGASYQQTSEWSRVRSADWDHELVGWFDSGNQPVAAAVIRYRRLPGVDLRFAYIPQGPLIDWSAPEALDLLTALEAHLRTRRVFGLRISPALTLRRWDAETVRAGAADPGITRFSQLPPDDVSRSALDLAAALREAGWREVIDDAEADASQPHLNFHLRLDGLTEEAVQARMTKAWRKNIRRSAREGVEVTPGGRDDLGDVHRLFVETAERNGFAPQPRSHIDAIWEAMSRDFPGGFALDIARHEGTAIAANATARIGRRVQGVLAATSAAKPETRASNAAYWTIIRRAIADGAEILDLGGVEDTLDEDDHATGLIRFKAGMGADAHECLGVWDRPLQPLVYAAFARLLPLRARLQARPWTWSIPTPIRTGAAAGGRRSAG
;
A
#
# COMPACT_ATOMS: atom_id res chain seq x y z
N MET A 1 20.24 12.73 -24.20
CA MET A 1 21.17 13.65 -23.53
C MET A 1 20.82 13.91 -22.05
N ARG A 2 19.56 14.08 -21.65
CA ARG A 2 19.17 14.44 -20.26
C ARG A 2 19.45 13.34 -19.21
N GLY A 3 19.33 12.07 -19.55
CA GLY A 3 19.63 10.96 -18.62
C GLY A 3 21.14 10.73 -18.34
N ARG A 4 22.03 11.25 -19.18
CA ARG A 4 23.48 11.26 -18.94
C ARG A 4 23.85 12.27 -17.86
N ARG A 5 23.31 13.49 -17.92
CA ARG A 5 23.57 14.53 -16.91
C ARG A 5 23.14 14.13 -15.50
N PHE A 6 22.00 13.47 -15.37
CA PHE A 6 21.55 12.97 -14.07
C PHE A 6 22.51 11.92 -13.49
N ARG A 7 22.95 10.95 -14.31
CA ARG A 7 23.92 9.92 -13.90
C ARG A 7 25.26 10.54 -13.47
N ASP A 8 25.72 11.56 -14.19
CA ASP A 8 26.98 12.21 -13.91
C ASP A 8 26.89 13.06 -12.64
N SER A 9 25.80 13.79 -12.41
CA SER A 9 25.56 14.55 -11.16
C SER A 9 25.46 13.63 -9.95
N LEU A 10 24.83 12.46 -10.09
CA LEU A 10 24.71 11.49 -9.00
C LEU A 10 26.07 10.84 -8.68
N ARG A 11 26.86 10.51 -9.72
CA ARG A 11 28.24 10.00 -9.56
C ARG A 11 29.14 11.02 -8.88
N GLU A 12 29.02 12.28 -9.25
CA GLU A 12 29.79 13.38 -8.66
C GLU A 12 29.42 13.59 -7.20
N ALA A 13 28.13 13.62 -6.85
CA ALA A 13 27.66 13.72 -5.47
C ALA A 13 28.16 12.55 -4.60
N VAL A 14 28.09 11.32 -5.11
CA VAL A 14 28.60 10.11 -4.39
C VAL A 14 30.12 10.14 -4.26
N ARG A 15 30.84 10.67 -5.25
CA ARG A 15 32.31 10.79 -5.22
C ARG A 15 32.77 11.82 -4.18
N VAL A 16 32.12 12.97 -4.10
CA VAL A 16 32.38 14.01 -3.10
C VAL A 16 32.17 13.48 -1.69
N VAL A 17 31.08 12.72 -1.46
CA VAL A 17 30.77 12.09 -0.18
C VAL A 17 31.85 11.10 0.25
N ARG A 18 32.33 10.23 -0.67
CA ARG A 18 33.39 9.24 -0.35
C ARG A 18 34.74 9.89 -0.01
N VAL A 19 35.03 11.05 -0.56
CA VAL A 19 36.26 11.81 -0.25
C VAL A 19 36.15 12.46 1.14
N GLY A 20 34.94 12.92 1.53
CA GLY A 20 34.69 13.54 2.84
C GLY A 20 34.78 12.56 4.00
N GLU A 21 34.31 11.31 3.84
CA GLU A 21 34.32 10.29 4.91
C GLU A 21 35.73 9.80 5.29
N ARG A 22 36.72 9.94 4.42
CA ARG A 22 38.12 9.55 4.73
C ARG A 22 38.88 10.52 5.64
N ARG A 23 38.29 11.63 6.07
CA ARG A 23 38.99 12.70 6.81
C ARG A 23 38.49 13.01 8.22
N VAL A 24 37.61 12.18 8.84
CA VAL A 24 37.16 12.44 10.20
C VAL A 24 37.78 11.42 11.18
N PRO A 25 38.71 11.82 12.06
CA PRO A 25 39.19 10.96 13.15
C PRO A 25 38.09 10.78 14.18
N GLY A 26 37.89 9.55 14.63
CA GLY A 26 36.82 9.15 15.54
C GLY A 26 36.85 9.91 16.89
N ARG A 27 35.78 10.61 17.19
CA ARG A 27 35.42 10.99 18.58
C ARG A 27 34.74 9.80 19.23
N ARG A 28 35.42 9.16 20.17
CA ARG A 28 34.82 8.21 21.12
C ARG A 28 33.96 9.03 22.08
N SER A 29 32.65 8.95 21.97
CA SER A 29 31.74 9.37 23.04
C SER A 29 31.51 8.16 23.96
N GLY A 30 31.97 8.28 25.21
CA GLY A 30 31.66 7.33 26.26
C GLY A 30 30.16 7.36 26.54
N LEU A 31 29.51 6.22 26.44
CA LEU A 31 28.16 5.99 26.92
C LEU A 31 28.20 4.94 28.02
N SER A 32 27.61 5.35 29.11
CA SER A 32 27.37 4.74 30.41
C SER A 32 26.91 3.27 30.33
N ALA A 33 27.52 2.45 31.19
CA ALA A 33 27.13 1.07 31.48
C ALA A 33 25.76 1.03 32.17
N GLY A 34 24.84 0.25 31.61
CA GLY A 34 23.53 -0.03 32.21
C GLY A 34 22.51 -0.45 31.18
N ARG A 35 22.81 -1.48 30.37
CA ARG A 35 21.81 -2.08 29.48
C ARG A 35 21.87 -3.61 29.61
N THR A 36 20.76 -4.14 30.11
CA THR A 36 20.35 -5.54 30.09
C THR A 36 20.84 -6.25 28.82
N LEU A 37 21.26 -7.50 28.94
CA LEU A 37 21.65 -8.36 27.81
C LEU A 37 20.69 -8.21 26.65
N LYS A 38 21.13 -7.47 25.64
CA LYS A 38 20.37 -7.22 24.42
C LYS A 38 20.22 -8.55 23.68
N THR A 39 19.01 -9.05 23.56
CA THR A 39 18.73 -10.25 22.77
C THR A 39 19.27 -9.99 21.37
N MET A 40 20.32 -10.69 20.95
CA MET A 40 20.93 -10.50 19.65
C MET A 40 20.09 -11.24 18.61
N HIS A 41 19.26 -10.51 17.88
CA HIS A 41 18.57 -11.05 16.71
C HIS A 41 19.51 -11.05 15.51
N THR A 42 19.55 -12.17 14.78
CA THR A 42 20.28 -12.27 13.51
C THR A 42 19.31 -12.20 12.33
N VAL A 43 19.71 -11.43 11.31
CA VAL A 43 18.93 -11.33 10.06
C VAL A 43 19.67 -12.09 8.97
N ARG A 44 18.99 -13.00 8.31
CA ARG A 44 19.53 -13.73 7.15
C ARG A 44 18.51 -13.88 6.02
N THR A 45 19.00 -14.07 4.81
CA THR A 45 18.20 -14.51 3.69
C THR A 45 17.60 -15.89 4.00
N ILE A 46 16.33 -16.07 3.67
CA ILE A 46 15.61 -17.34 3.86
C ILE A 46 15.01 -17.82 2.54
N ARG A 47 14.70 -19.11 2.45
CA ARG A 47 14.06 -19.70 1.28
C ARG A 47 12.58 -19.39 1.23
N PRO A 48 11.92 -19.47 0.05
CA PRO A 48 10.48 -19.24 -0.09
C PRO A 48 9.62 -20.15 0.79
N ASP A 49 10.05 -21.42 1.01
CA ASP A 49 9.35 -22.36 1.89
C ASP A 49 9.43 -21.96 3.38
N GLU A 50 10.60 -21.49 3.85
CA GLU A 50 10.77 -20.96 5.20
C GLU A 50 9.89 -19.69 5.40
N PHE A 51 9.89 -18.81 4.40
CA PHE A 51 9.09 -17.58 4.43
C PHE A 51 7.58 -17.89 4.44
N ARG A 52 7.13 -18.83 3.61
CA ARG A 52 5.73 -19.29 3.59
C ARG A 52 5.31 -19.86 4.94
N GLY A 53 6.14 -20.73 5.54
CA GLY A 53 5.87 -21.27 6.88
C GLY A 53 5.79 -20.20 7.97
N PHE A 54 6.42 -19.03 7.78
CA PHE A 54 6.23 -17.87 8.66
C PHE A 54 4.90 -17.15 8.36
N LEU A 55 4.57 -16.90 7.09
CA LEU A 55 3.31 -16.28 6.68
C LEU A 55 2.08 -17.06 7.16
N ASP A 56 2.12 -18.39 7.09
CA ASP A 56 1.01 -19.26 7.50
C ASP A 56 0.67 -19.12 9.00
N ARG A 57 1.61 -18.61 9.80
CA ARG A 57 1.44 -18.33 11.24
C ARG A 57 1.22 -16.85 11.55
N THR A 58 1.23 -16.00 10.53
CA THR A 58 1.12 -14.55 10.70
C THR A 58 -0.26 -14.07 10.25
N ASP A 59 -1.07 -13.64 11.21
CA ASP A 59 -2.35 -13.04 10.89
C ASP A 59 -2.18 -11.63 10.33
N GLY A 60 -2.99 -11.30 9.31
CA GLY A 60 -3.12 -9.96 8.80
C GLY A 60 -1.97 -9.46 7.92
N ALA A 61 -1.06 -10.33 7.48
CA ALA A 61 -0.04 -9.96 6.51
C ALA A 61 -0.66 -9.46 5.19
N SER A 62 0.00 -8.49 4.57
CA SER A 62 -0.40 -8.01 3.24
C SER A 62 0.11 -8.93 2.14
N TYR A 63 -0.67 -9.05 1.04
CA TYR A 63 -0.20 -9.71 -0.18
C TYR A 63 1.09 -9.09 -0.73
N GLN A 64 1.37 -7.83 -0.40
CA GLN A 64 2.62 -7.15 -0.78
C GLN A 64 3.85 -7.72 -0.07
N GLN A 65 3.64 -8.43 1.05
CA GLN A 65 4.66 -9.18 1.76
C GLN A 65 4.65 -10.66 1.36
N THR A 66 4.53 -10.94 0.06
CA THR A 66 4.66 -12.30 -0.48
C THR A 66 5.72 -12.37 -1.58
N SER A 67 6.33 -13.54 -1.73
CA SER A 67 7.30 -13.80 -2.80
C SER A 67 6.64 -13.73 -4.18
N GLU A 68 5.37 -14.10 -4.27
CA GLU A 68 4.55 -14.09 -5.48
C GLU A 68 4.35 -12.67 -5.99
N TRP A 69 3.90 -11.77 -5.12
CA TRP A 69 3.73 -10.35 -5.47
C TRP A 69 5.06 -9.67 -5.87
N SER A 70 6.18 -10.09 -5.27
CA SER A 70 7.48 -9.53 -5.61
C SER A 70 7.87 -9.76 -7.06
N ARG A 71 7.37 -10.83 -7.68
CA ARG A 71 7.61 -11.16 -9.10
C ARG A 71 6.83 -10.27 -10.07
N VAL A 72 5.69 -9.70 -9.66
CA VAL A 72 4.86 -8.83 -10.51
C VAL A 72 5.64 -7.60 -11.01
N ARG A 73 6.62 -7.10 -10.26
CA ARG A 73 7.42 -5.91 -10.58
C ARG A 73 8.91 -6.17 -10.71
N SER A 74 9.30 -7.39 -11.05
CA SER A 74 10.70 -7.80 -11.08
C SER A 74 11.58 -7.07 -12.11
N ALA A 75 10.99 -6.47 -13.16
CA ALA A 75 11.76 -5.83 -14.24
C ALA A 75 12.65 -4.68 -13.75
N ASP A 76 12.22 -3.92 -12.72
CA ASP A 76 12.95 -2.76 -12.16
C ASP A 76 13.47 -3.00 -10.74
N TRP A 77 13.12 -4.14 -10.12
CA TRP A 77 13.34 -4.41 -8.71
C TRP A 77 13.87 -5.82 -8.48
N ASP A 78 15.01 -5.90 -7.78
CA ASP A 78 15.43 -7.13 -7.12
C ASP A 78 14.63 -7.31 -5.82
N HIS A 79 14.52 -8.53 -5.31
CA HIS A 79 13.93 -8.78 -4.00
C HIS A 79 14.72 -9.80 -3.19
N GLU A 80 14.56 -9.76 -1.88
CA GLU A 80 15.14 -10.69 -0.93
C GLU A 80 14.10 -11.04 0.13
N LEU A 81 13.99 -12.32 0.45
CA LEU A 81 13.22 -12.80 1.58
C LEU A 81 14.14 -12.90 2.77
N VAL A 82 13.85 -12.22 3.87
CA VAL A 82 14.64 -12.24 5.09
C VAL A 82 13.83 -12.71 6.28
N GLY A 83 14.50 -13.41 7.21
CA GLY A 83 13.98 -13.77 8.52
C GLY A 83 14.86 -13.23 9.62
N TRP A 84 14.25 -12.85 10.72
CA TRP A 84 14.93 -12.58 11.99
C TRP A 84 14.84 -13.80 12.88
N PHE A 85 15.96 -14.12 13.50
CA PHE A 85 16.10 -15.30 14.34
C PHE A 85 16.59 -14.88 15.73
N ASP A 86 15.98 -15.45 16.74
CA ASP A 86 16.41 -15.30 18.12
C ASP A 86 17.68 -16.14 18.41
N SER A 87 18.16 -16.12 19.66
CA SER A 87 19.31 -16.92 20.11
C SER A 87 19.09 -18.44 20.05
N GLY A 88 17.84 -18.88 20.02
CA GLY A 88 17.42 -20.26 19.81
C GLY A 88 17.25 -20.66 18.35
N ASN A 89 17.63 -19.75 17.41
CA ASN A 89 17.43 -19.90 15.96
C ASN A 89 15.95 -20.10 15.56
N GLN A 90 15.01 -19.53 16.34
CA GLN A 90 13.59 -19.52 15.97
C GLN A 90 13.26 -18.25 15.18
N PRO A 91 12.46 -18.36 14.12
CA PRO A 91 12.05 -17.19 13.34
C PRO A 91 11.02 -16.35 14.12
N VAL A 92 11.38 -15.11 14.44
CA VAL A 92 10.56 -14.14 15.20
C VAL A 92 9.94 -13.06 14.33
N ALA A 93 10.50 -12.83 13.15
CA ALA A 93 9.98 -11.85 12.17
C ALA A 93 10.42 -12.24 10.76
N ALA A 94 9.74 -11.67 9.75
CA ALA A 94 10.11 -11.85 8.35
C ALA A 94 9.80 -10.60 7.53
N ALA A 95 10.44 -10.45 6.37
CA ALA A 95 10.08 -9.43 5.40
C ALA A 95 10.43 -9.82 3.97
N VAL A 96 9.65 -9.29 3.02
CA VAL A 96 10.04 -9.16 1.63
C VAL A 96 10.68 -7.79 1.46
N ILE A 97 11.97 -7.76 1.17
CA ILE A 97 12.70 -6.52 0.89
C ILE A 97 12.80 -6.37 -0.62
N ARG A 98 12.44 -5.20 -1.13
CA ARG A 98 12.63 -4.82 -2.53
C ARG A 98 13.83 -3.89 -2.63
N TYR A 99 14.67 -4.10 -3.65
CA TYR A 99 15.85 -3.30 -3.87
C TYR A 99 15.79 -2.60 -5.21
N ARG A 100 16.05 -1.32 -5.22
CA ARG A 100 16.23 -0.55 -6.43
C ARG A 100 17.66 -0.02 -6.53
N ARG A 101 18.33 -0.36 -7.63
CA ARG A 101 19.70 0.12 -7.89
C ARG A 101 19.70 1.56 -8.37
N LEU A 102 20.63 2.35 -7.88
CA LEU A 102 20.89 3.67 -8.44
C LEU A 102 21.61 3.54 -9.79
N PRO A 103 21.16 4.26 -10.84
CA PRO A 103 21.80 4.21 -12.13
C PRO A 103 23.27 4.68 -12.08
N GLY A 104 24.19 3.81 -12.47
CA GLY A 104 25.61 4.15 -12.61
C GLY A 104 26.45 4.09 -11.35
N VAL A 105 25.88 3.68 -10.21
CA VAL A 105 26.59 3.45 -8.95
C VAL A 105 26.11 2.14 -8.32
N ASP A 106 27.02 1.44 -7.64
CA ASP A 106 26.68 0.19 -6.97
C ASP A 106 26.14 0.47 -5.56
N LEU A 107 24.99 1.15 -5.52
CA LEU A 107 24.21 1.44 -4.31
C LEU A 107 22.75 1.11 -4.55
N ARG A 108 22.06 0.70 -3.49
CA ARG A 108 20.66 0.28 -3.53
C ARG A 108 19.81 1.08 -2.53
N PHE A 109 18.57 1.32 -2.90
CA PHE A 109 17.52 1.73 -1.98
C PHE A 109 16.68 0.50 -1.65
N ALA A 110 16.42 0.26 -0.36
CA ALA A 110 15.59 -0.85 0.11
C ALA A 110 14.20 -0.35 0.46
N TYR A 111 13.17 -1.15 0.13
CA TYR A 111 11.79 -0.87 0.47
C TYR A 111 11.06 -2.13 0.96
N ILE A 112 10.32 -1.99 2.06
CA ILE A 112 9.49 -3.04 2.65
C ILE A 112 8.04 -2.54 2.72
N PRO A 113 7.22 -2.82 1.67
CA PRO A 113 5.83 -2.38 1.61
C PRO A 113 4.98 -3.16 2.61
N GLN A 114 4.06 -2.49 3.33
CA GLN A 114 3.17 -3.13 4.32
C GLN A 114 3.89 -4.02 5.34
N GLY A 115 5.09 -3.62 5.72
CA GLY A 115 5.95 -4.40 6.59
C GLY A 115 7.09 -3.59 7.21
N PRO A 116 8.06 -4.27 7.84
CA PRO A 116 8.22 -5.72 7.98
C PRO A 116 7.15 -6.40 8.83
N LEU A 117 7.06 -7.74 8.72
CA LEU A 117 6.18 -8.59 9.54
C LEU A 117 6.82 -8.79 10.91
N ILE A 118 6.65 -7.80 11.77
CA ILE A 118 7.15 -7.72 13.14
C ILE A 118 5.95 -7.57 14.07
N ASP A 119 6.03 -8.11 15.26
CA ASP A 119 5.12 -7.68 16.32
C ASP A 119 5.52 -6.28 16.79
N TRP A 120 4.82 -5.28 16.30
CA TRP A 120 5.07 -3.87 16.59
C TRP A 120 4.70 -3.47 18.03
N SER A 121 3.97 -4.32 18.76
CA SER A 121 3.66 -4.13 20.16
C SER A 121 4.78 -4.64 21.09
N ALA A 122 5.66 -5.46 20.55
CA ALA A 122 6.78 -6.03 21.31
C ALA A 122 7.86 -4.96 21.63
N PRO A 123 8.42 -4.96 22.84
CA PRO A 123 9.45 -4.00 23.26
C PRO A 123 10.69 -4.02 22.37
N GLU A 124 11.00 -5.15 21.74
CA GLU A 124 12.15 -5.40 20.87
C GLU A 124 11.95 -4.96 19.41
N ALA A 125 10.80 -4.43 19.03
CA ALA A 125 10.52 -4.03 17.65
C ALA A 125 11.61 -3.13 17.02
N LEU A 126 12.13 -2.15 17.77
CA LEU A 126 13.22 -1.28 17.31
C LEU A 126 14.58 -2.02 17.26
N ASP A 127 14.80 -3.00 18.11
CA ASP A 127 16.02 -3.84 18.05
C ASP A 127 16.00 -4.72 16.80
N LEU A 128 14.84 -5.23 16.39
CA LEU A 128 14.68 -5.96 15.12
C LEU A 128 14.98 -5.03 13.92
N LEU A 129 14.54 -3.78 13.93
CA LEU A 129 14.89 -2.82 12.89
C LEU A 129 16.40 -2.51 12.88
N THR A 130 17.04 -2.43 14.05
CA THR A 130 18.49 -2.22 14.15
C THR A 130 19.27 -3.41 13.57
N ALA A 131 18.81 -4.65 13.82
CA ALA A 131 19.39 -5.84 13.23
C ALA A 131 19.25 -5.85 11.69
N LEU A 132 18.10 -5.39 11.19
CA LEU A 132 17.88 -5.21 9.74
C LEU A 132 18.85 -4.20 9.13
N GLU A 133 19.06 -3.05 9.78
CA GLU A 133 20.02 -2.05 9.31
C GLU A 133 21.43 -2.63 9.13
N ALA A 134 21.87 -3.46 10.09
CA ALA A 134 23.17 -4.15 10.00
C ALA A 134 23.24 -5.09 8.79
N HIS A 135 22.20 -5.87 8.54
CA HIS A 135 22.08 -6.74 7.35
C HIS A 135 22.14 -5.91 6.05
N LEU A 136 21.37 -4.83 5.96
CA LEU A 136 21.29 -3.98 4.77
C LEU A 136 22.60 -3.25 4.43
N ARG A 137 23.40 -2.90 5.43
CA ARG A 137 24.75 -2.32 5.22
C ARG A 137 25.65 -3.28 4.44
N THR A 138 25.55 -4.59 4.66
CA THR A 138 26.28 -5.59 3.87
C THR A 138 25.83 -5.67 2.42
N ARG A 139 24.62 -5.20 2.11
CA ARG A 139 23.99 -5.17 0.78
C ARG A 139 24.21 -3.83 0.03
N ARG A 140 25.06 -2.94 0.56
CA ARG A 140 25.32 -1.60 0.00
C ARG A 140 24.06 -0.74 -0.14
N VAL A 141 23.17 -0.86 0.84
CA VAL A 141 21.95 -0.06 0.91
C VAL A 141 22.30 1.30 1.52
N PHE A 142 21.85 2.39 0.86
CA PHE A 142 22.06 3.74 1.35
C PHE A 142 20.86 4.31 2.11
N GLY A 143 19.67 3.75 1.90
CA GLY A 143 18.43 4.11 2.58
C GLY A 143 17.44 2.96 2.59
N LEU A 144 16.68 2.88 3.67
CA LEU A 144 15.62 1.90 3.88
C LEU A 144 14.30 2.64 4.06
N ARG A 145 13.26 2.20 3.35
CA ARG A 145 11.87 2.61 3.52
C ARG A 145 11.04 1.47 4.07
N ILE A 146 10.21 1.74 5.06
CA ILE A 146 9.21 0.82 5.58
C ILE A 146 7.84 1.48 5.60
N SER A 147 6.79 0.68 5.54
CA SER A 147 5.41 1.13 5.73
C SER A 147 4.67 0.12 6.60
N PRO A 148 4.77 0.23 7.93
CA PRO A 148 4.08 -0.68 8.84
C PRO A 148 2.56 -0.66 8.63
N ALA A 149 1.95 -1.84 8.55
CA ALA A 149 0.50 -1.98 8.37
C ALA A 149 -0.24 -1.76 9.71
N LEU A 150 -0.03 -0.60 10.34
CA LEU A 150 -0.62 -0.21 11.62
C LEU A 150 -1.59 0.95 11.44
N THR A 151 -2.71 0.88 12.16
CA THR A 151 -3.67 1.98 12.26
C THR A 151 -3.24 2.96 13.35
N LEU A 152 -3.18 4.24 13.01
CA LEU A 152 -2.93 5.34 13.93
C LEU A 152 -4.23 5.90 14.50
N ARG A 153 -5.19 6.19 13.61
CA ARG A 153 -6.54 6.68 13.94
C ARG A 153 -7.59 5.93 13.13
N ARG A 154 -8.77 5.85 13.69
CA ARG A 154 -9.92 5.21 13.04
C ARG A 154 -11.15 6.09 13.15
N TRP A 155 -11.94 6.13 12.08
CA TRP A 155 -13.26 6.73 12.01
C TRP A 155 -14.26 5.66 11.61
N ASP A 156 -15.31 5.51 12.38
CA ASP A 156 -16.40 4.61 12.06
C ASP A 156 -17.10 5.05 10.78
N ALA A 157 -17.67 4.11 10.05
CA ALA A 157 -18.39 4.40 8.82
C ALA A 157 -19.48 5.46 8.98
N GLU A 158 -20.09 5.58 10.16
CA GLU A 158 -21.10 6.58 10.47
C GLU A 158 -20.50 7.98 10.58
N THR A 159 -19.40 8.11 11.31
CA THR A 159 -18.63 9.37 11.43
C THR A 159 -18.15 9.87 10.08
N VAL A 160 -17.62 8.96 9.24
CA VAL A 160 -17.20 9.31 7.87
C VAL A 160 -18.38 9.80 7.02
N ARG A 161 -19.54 9.12 7.11
CA ARG A 161 -20.75 9.53 6.36
C ARG A 161 -21.27 10.89 6.82
N ALA A 162 -21.24 11.14 8.11
CA ALA A 162 -21.65 12.44 8.68
C ALA A 162 -20.72 13.55 8.21
N GLY A 163 -19.38 13.33 8.27
CA GLY A 163 -18.40 14.30 7.78
C GLY A 163 -18.51 14.58 6.30
N ALA A 164 -18.69 13.54 5.47
CA ALA A 164 -18.87 13.71 4.02
C ALA A 164 -20.20 14.35 3.62
N ALA A 165 -21.13 14.50 4.55
CA ALA A 165 -22.40 15.21 4.35
C ALA A 165 -22.36 16.65 4.88
N ASP A 166 -21.33 17.05 5.60
CA ASP A 166 -21.15 18.41 6.15
C ASP A 166 -20.26 19.24 5.20
N PRO A 167 -20.79 20.28 4.53
CA PRO A 167 -20.00 21.13 3.64
C PRO A 167 -18.84 21.87 4.33
N GLY A 168 -18.87 22.01 5.66
CA GLY A 168 -17.79 22.61 6.44
C GLY A 168 -16.58 21.70 6.64
N ILE A 169 -16.71 20.40 6.31
CA ILE A 169 -15.68 19.39 6.51
C ILE A 169 -15.15 18.90 5.15
N THR A 170 -13.93 19.25 4.83
CA THR A 170 -13.30 18.92 3.55
C THR A 170 -12.18 17.89 3.66
N ARG A 171 -11.77 17.51 4.89
CA ARG A 171 -10.70 16.55 5.15
C ARG A 171 -10.95 15.71 6.40
N PHE A 172 -10.39 14.50 6.44
CA PHE A 172 -10.44 13.63 7.63
C PHE A 172 -9.80 14.27 8.87
N SER A 173 -8.74 15.07 8.70
CA SER A 173 -8.08 15.77 9.81
C SER A 173 -8.99 16.76 10.56
N GLN A 174 -10.13 17.16 9.98
CA GLN A 174 -11.16 18.00 10.61
C GLN A 174 -12.21 17.19 11.38
N LEU A 175 -12.25 15.85 11.18
CA LEU A 175 -13.13 14.96 11.92
C LEU A 175 -12.44 14.45 13.19
N PRO A 176 -13.07 14.52 14.36
CA PRO A 176 -12.59 13.79 15.53
C PRO A 176 -12.56 12.29 15.23
N PRO A 177 -11.45 11.59 15.46
CA PRO A 177 -11.40 10.14 15.30
C PRO A 177 -12.21 9.45 16.40
N ASP A 178 -12.86 8.32 16.06
CA ASP A 178 -13.57 7.48 17.03
C ASP A 178 -12.61 6.64 17.87
N ASP A 179 -11.40 6.38 17.34
CA ASP A 179 -10.35 5.67 18.08
C ASP A 179 -8.97 6.18 17.71
N VAL A 180 -8.03 6.18 18.67
CA VAL A 180 -6.64 6.57 18.51
C VAL A 180 -5.74 5.52 19.15
N SER A 181 -4.89 4.89 18.35
CA SER A 181 -3.94 3.90 18.83
C SER A 181 -2.78 4.56 19.58
N ARG A 182 -2.79 4.45 20.92
CA ARG A 182 -1.69 4.99 21.75
C ARG A 182 -0.37 4.29 21.42
N SER A 183 -0.38 2.99 21.26
CA SER A 183 0.84 2.21 20.91
C SER A 183 1.43 2.63 19.56
N ALA A 184 0.60 2.94 18.56
CA ALA A 184 1.07 3.44 17.27
C ALA A 184 1.67 4.85 17.38
N LEU A 185 1.10 5.73 18.22
CA LEU A 185 1.67 7.05 18.51
C LEU A 185 3.04 6.94 19.22
N ASP A 186 3.13 6.06 20.20
CA ASP A 186 4.37 5.84 20.95
C ASP A 186 5.45 5.24 20.03
N LEU A 187 5.08 4.33 19.14
CA LEU A 187 5.98 3.79 18.11
C LEU A 187 6.46 4.90 17.14
N ALA A 188 5.57 5.77 16.67
CA ALA A 188 5.94 6.89 15.81
C ALA A 188 6.96 7.82 16.49
N ALA A 189 6.77 8.12 17.80
CA ALA A 189 7.71 8.88 18.57
C ALA A 189 9.07 8.17 18.68
N ALA A 190 9.07 6.88 19.01
CA ALA A 190 10.27 6.07 19.15
C ALA A 190 11.03 5.92 17.81
N LEU A 191 10.33 5.80 16.68
CA LEU A 191 10.95 5.81 15.34
C LEU A 191 11.67 7.14 15.09
N ARG A 192 11.04 8.29 15.38
CA ARG A 192 11.68 9.63 15.23
C ARG A 192 12.93 9.75 16.10
N GLU A 193 12.85 9.35 17.37
CA GLU A 193 14.00 9.33 18.28
C GLU A 193 15.13 8.41 17.80
N ALA A 194 14.78 7.27 17.20
CA ALA A 194 15.74 6.37 16.58
C ALA A 194 16.33 6.90 15.26
N GLY A 195 15.91 8.09 14.81
CA GLY A 195 16.41 8.76 13.61
C GLY A 195 15.75 8.33 12.29
N TRP A 196 14.58 7.69 12.35
CA TRP A 196 13.71 7.50 11.20
C TRP A 196 13.00 8.81 10.85
N ARG A 197 12.64 8.97 9.58
CA ARG A 197 11.97 10.16 9.06
C ARG A 197 10.65 9.75 8.44
N GLU A 198 9.59 10.37 8.90
CA GLU A 198 8.28 10.22 8.28
C GLU A 198 8.26 10.88 6.90
N VAL A 199 7.71 10.19 5.91
CA VAL A 199 7.56 10.68 4.54
C VAL A 199 6.14 11.24 4.40
N ILE A 200 6.02 12.56 4.41
CA ILE A 200 4.73 13.28 4.43
C ILE A 200 4.30 13.71 3.02
N ASP A 201 5.25 13.84 2.09
CA ASP A 201 4.95 14.31 0.74
C ASP A 201 4.45 13.16 -0.14
N ASP A 202 3.23 13.29 -0.68
CA ASP A 202 2.60 12.33 -1.59
C ASP A 202 3.42 12.07 -2.85
N ALA A 203 4.26 13.03 -3.28
CA ALA A 203 5.17 12.85 -4.41
C ALA A 203 6.34 11.92 -4.09
N GLU A 204 6.72 11.79 -2.82
CA GLU A 204 7.78 10.92 -2.32
C GLU A 204 7.22 9.66 -1.64
N ALA A 205 5.99 9.73 -1.10
CA ALA A 205 5.29 8.58 -0.58
C ALA A 205 4.97 7.61 -1.71
N ASP A 206 5.05 6.33 -1.39
CA ASP A 206 4.62 5.31 -2.33
C ASP A 206 3.10 5.31 -2.43
N ALA A 207 2.57 5.61 -3.61
CA ALA A 207 1.13 5.58 -3.87
C ALA A 207 0.47 4.20 -3.60
N SER A 208 1.26 3.10 -3.38
CA SER A 208 0.73 1.80 -2.90
C SER A 208 0.50 1.74 -1.40
N GLN A 209 0.90 2.79 -0.69
CA GLN A 209 0.70 2.89 0.75
C GLN A 209 -0.14 4.13 1.03
N PRO A 210 -1.45 4.04 0.80
CA PRO A 210 -2.33 5.16 1.06
C PRO A 210 -2.26 5.53 2.55
N HIS A 211 -2.29 6.83 2.81
CA HIS A 211 -2.32 7.34 4.16
C HIS A 211 -3.63 6.97 4.88
N LEU A 212 -4.73 6.96 4.12
CA LEU A 212 -6.06 6.52 4.57
C LEU A 212 -6.48 5.25 3.83
N ASN A 213 -6.94 4.26 4.58
CA ASN A 213 -7.42 2.98 4.08
C ASN A 213 -8.82 2.68 4.59
N PHE A 214 -9.59 1.83 3.92
CA PHE A 214 -10.91 1.42 4.37
C PHE A 214 -10.96 -0.07 4.67
N HIS A 215 -11.40 -0.43 5.88
CA HIS A 215 -11.56 -1.81 6.31
C HIS A 215 -13.02 -2.11 6.66
N LEU A 216 -13.57 -3.14 6.05
CA LEU A 216 -14.84 -3.72 6.48
C LEU A 216 -14.54 -4.87 7.43
N ARG A 217 -14.95 -4.72 8.69
CA ARG A 217 -14.82 -5.77 9.69
C ARG A 217 -15.89 -6.83 9.45
N LEU A 218 -15.44 -8.10 9.41
CA LEU A 218 -16.26 -9.28 9.18
C LEU A 218 -16.23 -10.26 10.36
N ASP A 219 -15.38 -9.98 11.33
CA ASP A 219 -15.08 -10.79 12.51
C ASP A 219 -16.36 -11.27 13.21
N GLY A 220 -16.62 -12.58 13.15
CA GLY A 220 -17.79 -13.21 13.75
C GLY A 220 -19.16 -12.75 13.23
N LEU A 221 -19.20 -12.03 12.09
CA LEU A 221 -20.43 -11.48 11.53
C LEU A 221 -21.08 -12.42 10.51
N THR A 222 -22.42 -12.45 10.51
CA THR A 222 -23.22 -13.05 9.44
C THR A 222 -23.43 -12.06 8.30
N GLU A 223 -23.91 -12.57 7.15
CA GLU A 223 -24.29 -11.74 6.00
C GLU A 223 -25.33 -10.66 6.40
N GLU A 224 -26.31 -11.03 7.22
CA GLU A 224 -27.37 -10.13 7.71
C GLU A 224 -26.78 -9.04 8.60
N ALA A 225 -25.84 -9.39 9.49
CA ALA A 225 -25.18 -8.43 10.37
C ALA A 225 -24.34 -7.41 9.57
N VAL A 226 -23.63 -7.86 8.52
CA VAL A 226 -22.90 -6.96 7.62
C VAL A 226 -23.88 -6.09 6.83
N GLN A 227 -24.97 -6.63 6.29
CA GLN A 227 -26.00 -5.85 5.60
C GLN A 227 -26.64 -4.80 6.51
N ALA A 228 -26.82 -5.08 7.80
CA ALA A 228 -27.39 -4.14 8.76
C ALA A 228 -26.51 -2.87 8.92
N ARG A 229 -25.17 -3.00 8.79
CA ARG A 229 -24.22 -1.87 8.82
C ARG A 229 -24.22 -1.05 7.54
N MET A 230 -24.68 -1.62 6.41
CA MET A 230 -24.78 -0.92 5.15
C MET A 230 -25.87 0.16 5.17
N THR A 231 -25.66 1.24 4.40
CA THR A 231 -26.72 2.22 4.17
C THR A 231 -27.92 1.59 3.45
N LYS A 232 -29.09 2.23 3.60
CA LYS A 232 -30.30 1.83 2.86
C LYS A 232 -30.07 1.83 1.34
N ALA A 233 -29.31 2.81 0.84
CA ALA A 233 -28.95 2.91 -0.58
C ALA A 233 -28.12 1.72 -1.04
N TRP A 234 -27.12 1.28 -0.25
CA TRP A 234 -26.29 0.13 -0.56
C TRP A 234 -27.09 -1.16 -0.66
N ARG A 235 -27.93 -1.45 0.34
CA ARG A 235 -28.83 -2.61 0.31
C ARG A 235 -29.82 -2.58 -0.87
N LYS A 236 -30.33 -1.39 -1.22
CA LYS A 236 -31.18 -1.21 -2.40
C LYS A 236 -30.41 -1.50 -3.69
N ASN A 237 -29.17 -1.06 -3.79
CA ASN A 237 -28.33 -1.26 -4.97
C ASN A 237 -27.99 -2.76 -5.18
N ILE A 238 -27.68 -3.53 -4.12
CA ILE A 238 -27.50 -4.98 -4.23
C ILE A 238 -28.76 -5.64 -4.82
N ARG A 239 -29.96 -5.32 -4.28
CA ARG A 239 -31.22 -5.88 -4.81
C ARG A 239 -31.51 -5.40 -6.23
N ARG A 240 -31.12 -4.17 -6.55
CA ARG A 240 -31.28 -3.64 -7.90
C ARG A 240 -30.41 -4.38 -8.88
N SER A 241 -29.13 -4.57 -8.60
CA SER A 241 -28.22 -5.27 -9.51
C SER A 241 -28.71 -6.69 -9.86
N ALA A 242 -29.25 -7.42 -8.88
CA ALA A 242 -29.86 -8.72 -9.13
C ALA A 242 -31.10 -8.64 -10.05
N ARG A 243 -31.96 -7.63 -9.88
CA ARG A 243 -33.14 -7.45 -10.75
C ARG A 243 -32.78 -6.99 -12.17
N GLU A 244 -31.71 -6.24 -12.31
CA GLU A 244 -31.16 -5.82 -13.61
C GLU A 244 -30.41 -6.97 -14.31
N GLY A 245 -30.34 -8.18 -13.70
CA GLY A 245 -29.68 -9.32 -14.31
C GLY A 245 -28.16 -9.27 -14.30
N VAL A 246 -27.57 -8.60 -13.32
CA VAL A 246 -26.10 -8.63 -13.15
C VAL A 246 -25.70 -9.97 -12.56
N GLU A 247 -24.85 -10.70 -13.26
CA GLU A 247 -24.24 -11.95 -12.82
C GLU A 247 -22.78 -11.72 -12.46
N VAL A 248 -22.36 -12.24 -11.29
CA VAL A 248 -20.95 -12.20 -10.85
C VAL A 248 -20.39 -13.62 -10.87
N THR A 249 -19.38 -13.83 -11.71
CA THR A 249 -18.75 -15.14 -11.89
C THR A 249 -17.26 -15.07 -11.61
N PRO A 250 -16.63 -16.19 -11.17
CA PRO A 250 -15.18 -16.29 -11.15
C PRO A 250 -14.60 -16.02 -12.55
N GLY A 251 -13.60 -15.14 -12.60
CA GLY A 251 -12.87 -14.84 -13.82
C GLY A 251 -11.65 -15.73 -14.01
N GLY A 252 -11.21 -15.85 -15.25
CA GLY A 252 -10.06 -16.63 -15.66
C GLY A 252 -9.09 -15.85 -16.54
N ARG A 253 -8.08 -16.56 -17.09
CA ARG A 253 -7.07 -15.97 -17.99
C ARG A 253 -7.71 -15.30 -19.22
N ASP A 254 -8.79 -15.88 -19.72
CA ASP A 254 -9.47 -15.37 -20.92
C ASP A 254 -10.18 -14.04 -20.69
N ASP A 255 -10.54 -13.75 -19.43
CA ASP A 255 -11.19 -12.50 -19.03
C ASP A 255 -10.22 -11.31 -18.86
N LEU A 256 -8.90 -11.55 -18.85
CA LEU A 256 -7.92 -10.47 -18.59
C LEU A 256 -7.98 -9.35 -19.64
N GLY A 257 -8.49 -9.62 -20.85
CA GLY A 257 -8.80 -8.61 -21.86
C GLY A 257 -9.85 -7.62 -21.38
N ASP A 258 -10.94 -8.14 -20.87
CA ASP A 258 -12.03 -7.35 -20.30
C ASP A 258 -11.57 -6.61 -19.04
N VAL A 259 -10.80 -7.25 -18.17
CA VAL A 259 -10.22 -6.60 -16.97
C VAL A 259 -9.40 -5.39 -17.36
N HIS A 260 -8.52 -5.52 -18.36
CA HIS A 260 -7.68 -4.40 -18.81
C HIS A 260 -8.52 -3.27 -19.44
N ARG A 261 -9.50 -3.60 -20.27
CA ARG A 261 -10.42 -2.61 -20.85
C ARG A 261 -11.13 -1.82 -19.75
N LEU A 262 -11.73 -2.50 -18.78
CA LEU A 262 -12.41 -1.87 -17.65
C LEU A 262 -11.44 -1.02 -16.80
N PHE A 263 -10.19 -1.47 -16.67
CA PHE A 263 -9.16 -0.73 -15.93
C PHE A 263 -8.77 0.57 -16.66
N VAL A 264 -8.65 0.55 -17.98
CA VAL A 264 -8.42 1.75 -18.80
C VAL A 264 -9.58 2.74 -18.65
N GLU A 265 -10.84 2.29 -18.80
CA GLU A 265 -12.02 3.12 -18.59
C GLU A 265 -12.06 3.74 -17.19
N THR A 266 -11.67 2.98 -16.17
CA THR A 266 -11.59 3.45 -14.79
C THR A 266 -10.49 4.50 -14.61
N ALA A 267 -9.33 4.28 -15.23
CA ALA A 267 -8.19 5.19 -15.17
C ALA A 267 -8.50 6.53 -15.85
N GLU A 268 -9.12 6.49 -17.02
CA GLU A 268 -9.55 7.69 -17.75
C GLU A 268 -10.57 8.51 -16.94
N ARG A 269 -11.58 7.85 -16.37
CA ARG A 269 -12.61 8.51 -15.55
C ARG A 269 -12.02 9.15 -14.29
N ASN A 270 -11.04 8.51 -13.66
CA ASN A 270 -10.45 8.96 -12.40
C ASN A 270 -9.14 9.75 -12.58
N GLY A 271 -8.72 10.04 -13.82
CA GLY A 271 -7.60 10.92 -14.13
C GLY A 271 -6.21 10.36 -13.83
N PHE A 272 -6.03 9.02 -13.80
CA PHE A 272 -4.73 8.41 -13.61
C PHE A 272 -4.25 7.62 -14.84
N ALA A 273 -2.93 7.38 -14.94
CA ALA A 273 -2.38 6.62 -16.05
C ALA A 273 -2.63 5.11 -15.86
N PRO A 274 -3.29 4.43 -16.82
CA PRO A 274 -3.54 3.01 -16.70
C PRO A 274 -2.23 2.19 -16.80
N GLN A 275 -2.16 1.11 -16.05
CA GLN A 275 -1.08 0.14 -16.22
C GLN A 275 -1.28 -0.63 -17.54
N PRO A 276 -0.18 -1.04 -18.20
CA PRO A 276 -0.28 -1.82 -19.43
C PRO A 276 -0.90 -3.19 -19.16
N ARG A 277 -1.47 -3.80 -20.19
CA ARG A 277 -2.05 -5.14 -20.12
C ARG A 277 -1.08 -6.18 -19.53
N SER A 278 0.20 -6.09 -19.89
CA SER A 278 1.25 -6.96 -19.35
C SER A 278 1.39 -6.93 -17.83
N HIS A 279 1.00 -5.82 -17.17
CA HIS A 279 0.99 -5.75 -15.73
C HIS A 279 -0.14 -6.59 -15.11
N ILE A 280 -1.32 -6.58 -15.73
CA ILE A 280 -2.46 -7.42 -15.31
C ILE A 280 -2.15 -8.90 -15.54
N ASP A 281 -1.53 -9.22 -16.70
CA ASP A 281 -1.08 -10.58 -17.00
C ASP A 281 -0.04 -11.05 -15.96
N ALA A 282 0.90 -10.19 -15.56
CA ALA A 282 1.90 -10.52 -14.53
C ALA A 282 1.29 -10.74 -13.14
N ILE A 283 0.26 -9.95 -12.75
CA ILE A 283 -0.51 -10.20 -11.52
C ILE A 283 -1.14 -11.59 -11.57
N TRP A 284 -1.84 -11.89 -12.65
CA TRP A 284 -2.49 -13.19 -12.84
C TRP A 284 -1.49 -14.35 -12.77
N GLU A 285 -0.39 -14.27 -13.50
CA GLU A 285 0.64 -15.32 -13.53
C GLU A 285 1.31 -15.54 -12.18
N ALA A 286 1.54 -14.44 -11.44
CA ALA A 286 2.18 -14.53 -10.13
C ALA A 286 1.25 -15.06 -9.03
N MET A 287 -0.06 -14.77 -9.11
CA MET A 287 -0.96 -14.95 -7.98
C MET A 287 -2.03 -16.04 -8.18
N SER A 288 -2.33 -16.48 -9.44
CA SER A 288 -3.48 -17.36 -9.68
C SER A 288 -3.25 -18.82 -9.30
N ARG A 289 -2.02 -19.32 -9.19
CA ARG A 289 -1.73 -20.75 -8.98
C ARG A 289 -1.39 -21.08 -7.52
N ASP A 290 -0.32 -20.48 -7.01
CA ASP A 290 0.30 -20.91 -5.76
C ASP A 290 0.28 -19.81 -4.69
N PHE A 291 -0.63 -18.82 -4.84
CA PHE A 291 -0.69 -17.73 -3.89
C PHE A 291 -1.16 -18.22 -2.53
N PRO A 292 -0.40 -17.95 -1.43
CA PRO A 292 -0.79 -18.37 -0.09
C PRO A 292 -2.12 -17.74 0.31
N GLY A 293 -3.07 -18.56 0.76
CA GLY A 293 -4.37 -18.09 1.22
C GLY A 293 -5.40 -17.81 0.14
N GLY A 294 -5.02 -17.72 -1.13
CA GLY A 294 -5.91 -17.62 -2.28
C GLY A 294 -5.94 -16.27 -2.96
N PHE A 295 -6.10 -16.33 -4.27
CA PHE A 295 -6.34 -15.19 -5.15
C PHE A 295 -7.63 -15.42 -5.92
N ALA A 296 -8.50 -14.42 -6.00
CA ALA A 296 -9.75 -14.49 -6.72
C ALA A 296 -9.91 -13.30 -7.66
N LEU A 297 -10.42 -13.58 -8.85
CA LEU A 297 -10.89 -12.60 -9.82
C LEU A 297 -12.40 -12.78 -9.99
N ASP A 298 -13.17 -11.73 -9.76
CA ASP A 298 -14.62 -11.71 -9.91
C ASP A 298 -14.99 -10.78 -11.05
N ILE A 299 -15.80 -11.26 -11.98
CA ILE A 299 -16.29 -10.49 -13.14
C ILE A 299 -17.81 -10.33 -13.03
N ALA A 300 -18.27 -9.09 -12.95
CA ALA A 300 -19.69 -8.78 -13.04
C ALA A 300 -20.06 -8.54 -14.52
N ARG A 301 -21.02 -9.30 -15.01
CA ARG A 301 -21.55 -9.22 -16.39
C ARG A 301 -23.00 -8.80 -16.39
N HIS A 302 -23.36 -8.07 -17.42
CA HIS A 302 -24.75 -7.77 -17.75
C HIS A 302 -24.94 -8.07 -19.25
N GLU A 303 -25.93 -8.92 -19.57
CA GLU A 303 -26.15 -9.40 -20.94
C GLU A 303 -24.88 -9.92 -21.62
N GLY A 304 -24.09 -10.72 -20.88
CA GLY A 304 -22.83 -11.29 -21.34
C GLY A 304 -21.63 -10.33 -21.38
N THR A 305 -21.85 -9.01 -21.27
CA THR A 305 -20.78 -8.00 -21.30
C THR A 305 -20.20 -7.77 -19.92
N ALA A 306 -18.87 -7.82 -19.76
CA ALA A 306 -18.19 -7.48 -18.53
C ALA A 306 -18.26 -5.97 -18.26
N ILE A 307 -18.82 -5.59 -17.10
CA ILE A 307 -19.03 -4.21 -16.68
C ILE A 307 -18.39 -3.85 -15.34
N ALA A 308 -17.94 -4.83 -14.56
CA ALA A 308 -17.03 -4.62 -13.43
C ALA A 308 -16.12 -5.84 -13.24
N ALA A 309 -14.93 -5.62 -12.71
CA ALA A 309 -13.96 -6.65 -12.37
C ALA A 309 -13.26 -6.29 -11.07
N ASN A 310 -13.10 -7.27 -10.17
CA ASN A 310 -12.39 -7.12 -8.92
C ASN A 310 -11.44 -8.29 -8.71
N ALA A 311 -10.19 -8.01 -8.37
CA ALA A 311 -9.25 -9.01 -7.92
C ALA A 311 -8.97 -8.84 -6.43
N THR A 312 -8.97 -9.93 -5.68
CA THR A 312 -8.70 -9.96 -4.25
C THR A 312 -7.66 -11.03 -3.92
N ALA A 313 -6.85 -10.75 -2.90
CA ALA A 313 -5.88 -11.69 -2.33
C ALA A 313 -6.18 -11.90 -0.84
N ARG A 314 -6.09 -13.14 -0.37
CA ARG A 314 -6.28 -13.49 1.03
C ARG A 314 -4.97 -13.97 1.64
N ILE A 315 -4.60 -13.44 2.80
CA ILE A 315 -3.53 -13.97 3.66
C ILE A 315 -4.11 -14.15 5.06
N GLY A 316 -4.08 -15.35 5.57
CA GLY A 316 -4.71 -15.68 6.86
C GLY A 316 -6.18 -15.25 6.89
N ARG A 317 -6.52 -14.38 7.83
CA ARG A 317 -7.88 -13.86 8.05
C ARG A 317 -8.15 -12.49 7.40
N ARG A 318 -7.20 -11.98 6.59
CA ARG A 318 -7.34 -10.71 5.86
C ARG A 318 -7.52 -10.96 4.37
N VAL A 319 -8.58 -10.38 3.79
CA VAL A 319 -8.80 -10.26 2.34
C VAL A 319 -8.50 -8.84 1.92
N GLN A 320 -7.69 -8.66 0.89
CA GLN A 320 -7.31 -7.33 0.37
C GLN A 320 -7.69 -7.18 -1.10
N GLY A 321 -8.21 -6.01 -1.46
CA GLY A 321 -8.37 -5.60 -2.86
C GLY A 321 -7.01 -5.45 -3.54
N VAL A 322 -6.83 -6.13 -4.67
CA VAL A 322 -5.63 -6.02 -5.53
C VAL A 322 -5.90 -5.11 -6.71
N LEU A 323 -7.09 -5.23 -7.30
CA LEU A 323 -7.55 -4.44 -8.44
C LEU A 323 -9.07 -4.30 -8.37
N ALA A 324 -9.57 -3.12 -8.72
CA ALA A 324 -10.99 -2.89 -8.96
C ALA A 324 -11.15 -2.02 -10.21
N ALA A 325 -12.00 -2.46 -11.11
CA ALA A 325 -12.24 -1.78 -12.38
C ALA A 325 -13.72 -1.82 -12.72
N THR A 326 -14.25 -0.73 -13.26
CA THR A 326 -15.67 -0.64 -13.61
C THR A 326 -15.88 0.19 -14.85
N SER A 327 -16.85 -0.21 -15.70
CA SER A 327 -17.31 0.58 -16.82
C SER A 327 -18.21 1.74 -16.36
N ALA A 328 -18.18 2.83 -17.10
CA ALA A 328 -19.16 3.90 -16.98
C ALA A 328 -20.48 3.57 -17.72
N ALA A 329 -20.49 2.52 -18.54
CA ALA A 329 -21.68 2.03 -19.20
C ALA A 329 -22.64 1.39 -18.19
N LYS A 330 -23.93 1.60 -18.38
CA LYS A 330 -25.01 0.99 -17.56
C LYS A 330 -24.86 1.21 -16.04
N PRO A 331 -24.64 2.46 -15.55
CA PRO A 331 -24.46 2.74 -14.13
C PRO A 331 -25.71 2.38 -13.29
N GLU A 332 -26.86 2.28 -13.93
CA GLU A 332 -28.13 1.85 -13.33
C GLU A 332 -28.10 0.41 -12.84
N THR A 333 -27.26 -0.46 -13.42
CA THR A 333 -27.15 -1.88 -13.03
C THR A 333 -26.50 -2.09 -11.67
N ARG A 334 -25.75 -1.09 -11.18
CA ARG A 334 -25.04 -1.18 -9.88
C ARG A 334 -24.09 -2.37 -9.77
N ALA A 335 -23.40 -2.71 -10.86
CA ALA A 335 -22.52 -3.87 -10.95
C ALA A 335 -21.43 -3.91 -9.86
N SER A 336 -20.84 -2.77 -9.49
CA SER A 336 -19.86 -2.72 -8.40
C SER A 336 -20.46 -3.18 -7.06
N ASN A 337 -21.75 -2.86 -6.77
CA ASN A 337 -22.40 -3.32 -5.56
C ASN A 337 -22.60 -4.85 -5.57
N ALA A 338 -22.92 -5.45 -6.73
CA ALA A 338 -23.01 -6.90 -6.89
C ALA A 338 -21.65 -7.58 -6.67
N ALA A 339 -20.60 -7.07 -7.32
CA ALA A 339 -19.25 -7.61 -7.22
C ALA A 339 -18.72 -7.57 -5.77
N TYR A 340 -18.81 -6.43 -5.09
CA TYR A 340 -18.38 -6.32 -3.69
C TYR A 340 -19.24 -7.16 -2.75
N TRP A 341 -20.54 -7.30 -3.00
CA TRP A 341 -21.39 -8.19 -2.18
C TRP A 341 -20.98 -9.65 -2.32
N THR A 342 -20.62 -10.09 -3.53
CA THR A 342 -20.08 -11.43 -3.76
C THR A 342 -18.76 -11.65 -3.01
N ILE A 343 -17.85 -10.66 -3.04
CA ILE A 343 -16.58 -10.71 -2.30
C ILE A 343 -16.83 -10.81 -0.79
N ILE A 344 -17.74 -10.00 -0.25
CA ILE A 344 -18.08 -9.99 1.18
C ILE A 344 -18.61 -11.36 1.61
N ARG A 345 -19.55 -11.93 0.87
CA ARG A 345 -20.13 -13.26 1.16
C ARG A 345 -19.06 -14.35 1.18
N ARG A 346 -18.18 -14.35 0.16
CA ARG A 346 -17.05 -15.29 0.12
C ARG A 346 -16.10 -15.07 1.29
N ALA A 347 -15.75 -13.83 1.62
CA ALA A 347 -14.86 -13.52 2.73
C ALA A 347 -15.44 -13.99 4.08
N ILE A 348 -16.76 -13.83 4.31
CA ILE A 348 -17.46 -14.36 5.49
C ILE A 348 -17.40 -15.90 5.50
N ALA A 349 -17.74 -16.54 4.39
CA ALA A 349 -17.74 -18.02 4.28
C ALA A 349 -16.34 -18.61 4.52
N ASP A 350 -15.31 -17.90 4.10
CA ASP A 350 -13.90 -18.26 4.29
C ASP A 350 -13.34 -17.92 5.69
N GLY A 351 -14.15 -17.33 6.58
CA GLY A 351 -13.76 -16.96 7.94
C GLY A 351 -12.78 -15.78 7.99
N ALA A 352 -12.85 -14.87 7.02
CA ALA A 352 -12.05 -13.64 7.06
C ALA A 352 -12.58 -12.69 8.15
N GLU A 353 -11.66 -11.99 8.81
CA GLU A 353 -11.99 -10.97 9.83
C GLU A 353 -12.03 -9.57 9.25
N ILE A 354 -11.23 -9.32 8.21
CA ILE A 354 -11.09 -8.01 7.58
C ILE A 354 -11.13 -8.15 6.06
N LEU A 355 -11.98 -7.33 5.44
CA LEU A 355 -11.89 -7.01 4.01
C LEU A 355 -11.31 -5.60 3.87
N ASP A 356 -10.06 -5.52 3.43
CA ASP A 356 -9.36 -4.28 3.12
C ASP A 356 -9.72 -3.82 1.71
N LEU A 357 -10.40 -2.70 1.63
CA LEU A 357 -10.94 -2.11 0.40
C LEU A 357 -9.93 -1.16 -0.29
N GLY A 358 -8.70 -1.10 0.24
CA GLY A 358 -7.66 -0.21 -0.27
C GLY A 358 -7.88 1.26 0.11
N GLY A 359 -6.93 2.08 -0.33
CA GLY A 359 -6.81 3.46 0.07
C GLY A 359 -7.77 4.44 -0.58
N VAL A 360 -7.77 5.65 -0.01
CA VAL A 360 -8.43 6.85 -0.52
C VAL A 360 -7.52 8.06 -0.30
N GLU A 361 -7.83 9.15 -0.99
CA GLU A 361 -7.23 10.46 -0.72
C GLU A 361 -7.80 11.09 0.56
N ASP A 362 -7.04 12.00 1.20
CA ASP A 362 -7.49 12.78 2.36
C ASP A 362 -8.40 13.92 1.89
N THR A 363 -9.61 13.58 1.46
CA THR A 363 -10.62 14.54 1.06
C THR A 363 -12.01 14.10 1.53
N LEU A 364 -12.85 15.07 1.90
CA LEU A 364 -14.29 14.89 2.15
C LEU A 364 -15.08 15.96 1.39
N ASP A 365 -14.37 16.80 0.61
CA ASP A 365 -14.97 17.84 -0.22
C ASP A 365 -15.93 17.22 -1.24
N GLU A 366 -17.18 17.70 -1.30
CA GLU A 366 -18.19 17.13 -2.19
C GLU A 366 -17.90 17.37 -3.67
N ASP A 367 -17.13 18.41 -3.98
CA ASP A 367 -16.71 18.74 -5.35
C ASP A 367 -15.51 17.89 -5.80
N ASP A 368 -14.87 17.15 -4.88
CA ASP A 368 -13.78 16.25 -5.21
C ASP A 368 -14.31 14.88 -5.67
N HIS A 369 -13.86 14.44 -6.84
CA HIS A 369 -14.26 13.15 -7.42
C HIS A 369 -13.93 11.94 -6.51
N ALA A 370 -12.88 12.03 -5.68
CA ALA A 370 -12.47 10.98 -4.76
C ALA A 370 -13.48 10.78 -3.62
N THR A 371 -14.26 11.80 -3.26
CA THR A 371 -15.32 11.71 -2.23
C THR A 371 -16.40 10.70 -2.59
N GLY A 372 -16.65 10.48 -3.88
CA GLY A 372 -17.57 9.44 -4.36
C GLY A 372 -17.13 8.03 -3.94
N LEU A 373 -15.83 7.73 -3.98
CA LEU A 373 -15.26 6.46 -3.55
C LEU A 373 -15.34 6.31 -2.02
N ILE A 374 -15.10 7.38 -1.27
CA ILE A 374 -15.22 7.41 0.20
C ILE A 374 -16.66 7.13 0.61
N ARG A 375 -17.64 7.83 0.01
CA ARG A 375 -19.07 7.59 0.24
C ARG A 375 -19.48 6.15 -0.11
N PHE A 376 -18.91 5.58 -1.17
CA PHE A 376 -19.14 4.19 -1.56
C PHE A 376 -18.64 3.21 -0.49
N LYS A 377 -17.40 3.36 -0.01
CA LYS A 377 -16.79 2.49 1.01
C LYS A 377 -17.48 2.65 2.38
N ALA A 378 -17.67 3.88 2.85
CA ALA A 378 -18.39 4.13 4.09
C ALA A 378 -19.87 3.70 4.03
N GLY A 379 -20.49 3.79 2.84
CA GLY A 379 -21.85 3.30 2.60
C GLY A 379 -21.98 1.79 2.72
N MET A 380 -20.93 1.03 2.44
CA MET A 380 -20.81 -0.41 2.65
C MET A 380 -20.73 -0.79 4.14
N GLY A 381 -20.41 0.18 5.02
CA GLY A 381 -20.18 -0.02 6.44
C GLY A 381 -18.70 -0.21 6.80
N ALA A 382 -17.81 0.15 5.89
CA ALA A 382 -16.37 0.09 6.14
C ALA A 382 -15.88 1.34 6.89
N ASP A 383 -15.01 1.12 7.87
CA ASP A 383 -14.38 2.17 8.68
C ASP A 383 -13.14 2.72 7.95
N ALA A 384 -12.87 4.02 8.13
CA ALA A 384 -11.65 4.64 7.65
C ALA A 384 -10.52 4.49 8.69
N HIS A 385 -9.33 4.15 8.21
CA HIS A 385 -8.13 3.97 9.01
C HIS A 385 -7.01 4.85 8.49
N GLU A 386 -6.50 5.74 9.32
CA GLU A 386 -5.23 6.43 9.06
C GLU A 386 -4.09 5.47 9.43
N CYS A 387 -3.23 5.21 8.46
CA CYS A 387 -2.07 4.34 8.66
C CYS A 387 -0.94 5.10 9.38
N LEU A 388 -0.05 4.36 10.07
CA LEU A 388 1.16 4.91 10.69
C LEU A 388 2.06 5.66 9.69
N GLY A 389 1.83 5.44 8.40
CA GLY A 389 2.54 6.12 7.33
C GLY A 389 3.81 5.39 6.87
N VAL A 390 4.57 6.12 6.07
CA VAL A 390 5.81 5.66 5.44
C VAL A 390 7.01 6.26 6.15
N TRP A 391 8.02 5.45 6.43
CA TRP A 391 9.18 5.86 7.22
C TRP A 391 10.48 5.54 6.50
N ASP A 392 11.37 6.51 6.40
CA ASP A 392 12.70 6.37 5.79
C ASP A 392 13.80 6.37 6.84
N ARG A 393 14.73 5.44 6.69
CA ARG A 393 15.96 5.35 7.47
C ARG A 393 17.16 5.61 6.56
N PRO A 394 17.83 6.78 6.67
CA PRO A 394 19.08 7.03 5.97
C PRO A 394 20.21 6.16 6.54
N LEU A 395 20.68 5.15 5.79
CA LEU A 395 21.82 4.33 6.19
C LEU A 395 23.17 4.94 5.79
N GLN A 396 23.17 5.76 4.74
CA GLN A 396 24.26 6.62 4.31
C GLN A 396 23.69 8.05 4.16
N PRO A 397 23.72 8.90 5.20
CA PRO A 397 22.95 10.13 5.26
C PRO A 397 23.22 11.12 4.11
N LEU A 398 24.48 11.26 3.69
CA LEU A 398 24.84 12.18 2.60
C LEU A 398 24.34 11.69 1.23
N VAL A 399 24.45 10.38 0.97
CA VAL A 399 23.93 9.76 -0.26
C VAL A 399 22.41 9.85 -0.30
N TYR A 400 21.75 9.56 0.83
CA TYR A 400 20.31 9.66 0.95
C TYR A 400 19.83 11.11 0.73
N ALA A 401 20.50 12.11 1.31
CA ALA A 401 20.15 13.51 1.12
C ALA A 401 20.28 13.96 -0.34
N ALA A 402 21.33 13.51 -1.04
CA ALA A 402 21.50 13.76 -2.46
C ALA A 402 20.39 13.08 -3.28
N PHE A 403 20.04 11.85 -2.96
CA PHE A 403 18.96 11.08 -3.60
C PHE A 403 17.60 11.78 -3.41
N ALA A 404 17.23 12.14 -2.18
CA ALA A 404 15.98 12.81 -1.87
C ALA A 404 15.82 14.16 -2.60
N ARG A 405 16.90 14.94 -2.73
CA ARG A 405 16.90 16.20 -3.49
C ARG A 405 16.74 16.00 -5.01
N LEU A 406 17.28 14.92 -5.56
CA LEU A 406 17.26 14.65 -7.00
C LEU A 406 15.98 13.92 -7.45
N LEU A 407 15.28 13.28 -6.55
CA LEU A 407 14.07 12.50 -6.85
C LEU A 407 12.95 13.36 -7.44
N PRO A 408 12.54 14.49 -6.84
CA PRO A 408 11.50 15.37 -7.39
C PRO A 408 11.90 15.97 -8.74
N LEU A 409 13.18 16.29 -8.92
CA LEU A 409 13.71 16.82 -10.18
C LEU A 409 13.59 15.78 -11.30
N ARG A 410 13.84 14.51 -10.99
CA ARG A 410 13.67 13.42 -11.95
C ARG A 410 12.21 13.18 -12.32
N ALA A 411 11.29 13.22 -11.36
CA ALA A 411 9.86 13.09 -11.60
C ALA A 411 9.35 14.17 -12.56
N ARG A 412 9.76 15.43 -12.36
CA ARG A 412 9.45 16.57 -13.26
C ARG A 412 10.03 16.41 -14.67
N LEU A 413 11.20 15.77 -14.81
CA LEU A 413 11.90 15.63 -16.09
C LEU A 413 11.43 14.44 -16.93
N GLN A 414 10.82 13.43 -16.34
CA GLN A 414 10.47 12.18 -17.01
C GLN A 414 8.98 12.05 -17.36
N ALA A 415 8.12 12.97 -16.90
CA ALA A 415 6.64 12.88 -17.01
C ALA A 415 6.09 11.48 -16.61
N ARG A 416 6.92 10.66 -15.98
CA ARG A 416 6.56 9.38 -15.39
C ARG A 416 6.83 9.49 -13.91
N PRO A 417 5.81 9.43 -13.06
CA PRO A 417 6.01 9.36 -11.63
C PRO A 417 6.88 8.13 -11.32
N TRP A 418 7.78 8.27 -10.38
CA TRP A 418 8.56 7.16 -9.82
C TRP A 418 7.63 6.38 -8.90
N THR A 419 6.63 5.73 -9.51
CA THR A 419 5.59 5.03 -8.80
C THR A 419 6.12 3.71 -8.29
N TRP A 420 6.05 3.54 -6.99
CA TRP A 420 6.33 2.32 -6.25
C TRP A 420 5.17 1.32 -6.38
N SER A 421 4.02 1.76 -6.86
CA SER A 421 2.74 1.08 -6.77
C SER A 421 1.77 1.31 -7.93
N ILE A 422 0.63 0.67 -7.80
CA ILE A 422 -0.58 0.91 -8.56
C ILE A 422 -0.90 2.41 -8.49
N PRO A 423 -1.15 3.11 -9.61
CA PRO A 423 -1.33 4.55 -9.59
C PRO A 423 -2.55 4.95 -8.77
N THR A 424 -2.31 5.73 -7.74
CA THR A 424 -3.32 6.66 -7.22
C THR A 424 -3.41 7.83 -8.21
N PRO A 425 -4.55 8.46 -8.44
CA PRO A 425 -4.69 9.50 -9.44
C PRO A 425 -3.76 10.69 -9.15
N ILE A 426 -2.93 11.04 -10.14
CA ILE A 426 -2.10 12.24 -10.09
C ILE A 426 -3.01 13.42 -10.45
N ARG A 427 -3.10 14.41 -9.56
CA ARG A 427 -3.74 15.69 -9.85
C ARG A 427 -3.07 16.32 -11.08
N THR A 428 -3.71 16.31 -12.23
CA THR A 428 -3.41 17.27 -13.28
C THR A 428 -3.93 18.62 -12.80
N GLY A 429 -3.03 19.56 -12.52
CA GLY A 429 -3.37 20.91 -12.09
C GLY A 429 -4.40 21.51 -13.04
N ALA A 430 -5.44 22.11 -12.45
CA ALA A 430 -6.46 22.85 -13.15
C ALA A 430 -5.83 23.86 -14.11
N ALA A 431 -6.03 23.65 -15.41
CA ALA A 431 -5.79 24.67 -16.41
C ALA A 431 -6.76 25.83 -16.12
N ALA A 432 -6.21 26.99 -15.81
CA ALA A 432 -6.96 28.22 -15.64
C ALA A 432 -7.84 28.48 -16.88
N GLY A 433 -9.13 28.22 -16.72
CA GLY A 433 -10.15 28.57 -17.72
C GLY A 433 -10.28 30.07 -17.78
N GLY A 434 -9.77 30.65 -18.87
CA GLY A 434 -9.92 32.06 -19.20
C GLY A 434 -11.42 32.44 -19.30
N ARG A 435 -11.81 33.39 -18.52
CA ARG A 435 -13.06 34.14 -18.73
C ARG A 435 -13.04 34.78 -20.13
N ARG A 436 -13.87 34.33 -21.00
CA ARG A 436 -14.30 35.13 -22.16
C ARG A 436 -15.62 35.74 -21.82
N SER A 437 -15.62 37.03 -21.55
CA SER A 437 -16.78 37.90 -21.64
C SER A 437 -17.21 37.97 -23.11
N ALA A 438 -18.46 37.70 -23.39
CA ALA A 438 -19.15 38.09 -24.61
C ALA A 438 -20.41 38.88 -24.24
N GLY A 439 -20.52 40.02 -24.86
CA GLY A 439 -21.62 40.96 -24.75
C GLY A 439 -22.95 40.46 -25.30
#